data_c38c6ef2450c7a14d47c707e052aca42
#
_entry.id   c38c6ef2450c7a14d47c707e052aca42
#
_cell.length_a   1.000
_cell.length_b   1.000
_cell.length_c   1.000
_cell.angle_alpha   90.00
_cell.angle_beta   90.00
_cell.angle_gamma   90.00
#
_symmetry.space_group_name_H-M   'P 1'
#
loop_
_entity.id
_entity.type
_entity.pdbx_description
1 polymer ?
#
loop_
_entity_poly.entity_id
_entity_poly.type
_entity_poly.pdbx_seq_one_letter_code
_entity_poly.pdbx_strand_id
1 'polypeptide(L)'
;MTRVEFFDQDGNISGFSVSGHSGYAEEGSDIVCASVTTAVQFAATTITDVLGVPAKTKVNEEEARITLTLPNVCEDEDAVQAVLTGMMLTLCELRDQYPEYIEVMEVQ
;
A
#
# COMPACT_ATOMS: atom_id res chain seq x y z
N MET A 1 11.94 2.58 -9.73
CA MET A 1 11.31 1.41 -9.08
C MET A 1 10.28 1.86 -8.07
N THR A 2 9.11 1.24 -8.09
CA THR A 2 8.11 1.46 -7.06
C THR A 2 8.48 0.66 -5.82
N ARG A 3 8.47 1.31 -4.67
CA ARG A 3 8.78 0.68 -3.39
C ARG A 3 7.55 0.68 -2.50
N VAL A 4 7.16 -0.50 -2.04
CA VAL A 4 6.04 -0.66 -1.12
C VAL A 4 6.57 -1.17 0.21
N GLU A 5 6.25 -0.45 1.28
CA GLU A 5 6.65 -0.80 2.63
C GLU A 5 5.41 -1.00 3.47
N PHE A 6 5.33 -2.14 4.16
CA PHE A 6 4.29 -2.41 5.14
C PHE A 6 4.90 -2.33 6.53
N PHE A 7 4.32 -1.53 7.40
CA PHE A 7 4.84 -1.32 8.75
C PHE A 7 4.26 -2.35 9.71
N ASP A 8 5.13 -3.16 10.30
CA ASP A 8 4.74 -4.18 11.27
C ASP A 8 4.90 -3.63 12.68
N GLN A 9 3.87 -3.80 13.47
CA GLN A 9 3.87 -3.43 14.89
C GLN A 9 3.23 -4.57 15.68
N ASP A 10 4.05 -5.29 16.43
CA ASP A 10 3.61 -6.40 17.28
C ASP A 10 2.83 -7.48 16.51
N GLY A 11 3.26 -7.77 15.29
CA GLY A 11 2.65 -8.79 14.44
C GLY A 11 1.47 -8.32 13.60
N ASN A 12 1.04 -7.07 13.76
CA ASN A 12 -0.02 -6.46 12.97
C ASN A 12 0.54 -5.40 12.03
N ILE A 13 -0.12 -5.21 10.90
CA ILE A 13 0.25 -4.15 9.96
C ILE A 13 -0.37 -2.84 10.47
N SER A 14 0.47 -1.85 10.77
CA SER A 14 0.02 -0.54 11.28
C SER A 14 -0.16 0.50 10.19
N GLY A 15 0.28 0.20 8.97
CA GLY A 15 0.16 1.11 7.84
C GLY A 15 1.04 0.67 6.70
N PHE A 16 1.09 1.50 5.66
CA PHE A 16 1.97 1.24 4.52
C PHE A 16 2.44 2.54 3.90
N SER A 17 3.50 2.45 3.14
CA SER A 17 4.03 3.57 2.34
C SER A 17 4.36 3.06 0.96
N VAL A 18 3.96 3.82 -0.06
CA VAL A 18 4.27 3.52 -1.46
C VAL A 18 4.99 4.72 -2.04
N SER A 19 6.14 4.50 -2.66
CA SER A 19 6.94 5.59 -3.21
C SER A 19 7.57 5.21 -4.54
N GLY A 20 7.91 6.23 -5.31
CA GLY A 20 8.62 6.11 -6.57
C GLY A 20 7.70 5.75 -7.74
N HIS A 21 8.33 5.60 -8.89
CA HIS A 21 7.68 5.16 -10.12
C HIS A 21 8.33 3.85 -10.55
N SER A 22 7.54 2.94 -11.14
CA SER A 22 8.04 1.62 -11.50
C SER A 22 9.13 1.67 -12.59
N GLY A 23 9.04 2.63 -13.50
CA GLY A 23 9.94 2.70 -14.66
C GLY A 23 9.61 1.68 -15.74
N TYR A 24 8.48 1.00 -15.65
CA TYR A 24 8.05 0.01 -16.64
C TYR A 24 7.76 0.66 -17.99
N ALA A 25 7.12 1.85 -17.97
CA ALA A 25 6.78 2.61 -19.16
C ALA A 25 6.69 4.08 -18.79
N GLU A 26 6.42 4.93 -19.77
CA GLU A 26 6.18 6.34 -19.52
C GLU A 26 4.96 6.54 -18.62
N GLU A 27 4.99 7.62 -17.85
CA GLU A 27 3.86 8.01 -17.00
C GLU A 27 2.59 8.08 -17.85
N GLY A 28 1.50 7.48 -17.33
CA GLY A 28 0.23 7.38 -18.03
C GLY A 28 0.02 6.07 -18.78
N SER A 29 1.08 5.36 -19.15
CA SER A 29 0.99 4.04 -19.78
C SER A 29 1.64 2.94 -18.95
N ASP A 30 2.10 3.26 -17.74
CA ASP A 30 2.75 2.32 -16.85
C ASP A 30 1.72 1.44 -16.13
N ILE A 31 1.58 0.20 -16.60
CA ILE A 31 0.60 -0.74 -16.03
C ILE A 31 0.98 -1.19 -14.62
N VAL A 32 2.26 -1.17 -14.29
CA VAL A 32 2.72 -1.54 -12.94
C VAL A 32 2.32 -0.45 -11.94
N CYS A 33 2.57 0.82 -12.27
CA CYS A 33 2.14 1.94 -11.45
C CYS A 33 0.62 1.97 -11.28
N ALA A 34 -0.12 1.74 -12.37
CA ALA A 34 -1.58 1.71 -12.33
C ALA A 34 -2.09 0.59 -11.43
N SER A 35 -1.47 -0.59 -11.49
CA SER A 35 -1.85 -1.73 -10.65
C SER A 35 -1.61 -1.45 -9.18
N VAL A 36 -0.45 -0.86 -8.84
CA VAL A 36 -0.13 -0.48 -7.46
C VAL A 36 -1.12 0.59 -6.96
N THR A 37 -1.39 1.60 -7.77
CA THR A 37 -2.33 2.67 -7.41
C THR A 37 -3.72 2.12 -7.13
N THR A 38 -4.19 1.19 -7.94
CA THR A 38 -5.50 0.56 -7.74
C THR A 38 -5.54 -0.22 -6.42
N ALA A 39 -4.50 -0.97 -6.11
CA ALA A 39 -4.40 -1.71 -4.84
C ALA A 39 -4.43 -0.75 -3.63
N VAL A 40 -3.68 0.35 -3.72
CA VAL A 40 -3.65 1.39 -2.67
C VAL A 40 -5.04 2.00 -2.48
N GLN A 41 -5.69 2.39 -3.57
CA GLN A 41 -7.02 2.99 -3.51
C GLN A 41 -8.06 2.03 -2.95
N PHE A 42 -8.00 0.76 -3.35
CA PHE A 42 -8.90 -0.26 -2.83
C PHE A 42 -8.75 -0.39 -1.31
N ALA A 43 -7.52 -0.53 -0.83
CA ALA A 43 -7.26 -0.69 0.60
C ALA A 43 -7.69 0.56 1.39
N ALA A 44 -7.31 1.74 0.92
CA ALA A 44 -7.65 3.00 1.59
C ALA A 44 -9.16 3.20 1.65
N THR A 45 -9.85 3.03 0.53
CA THR A 45 -11.30 3.19 0.45
C THR A 45 -12.02 2.18 1.35
N THR A 46 -11.59 0.92 1.33
CA THR A 46 -12.21 -0.11 2.16
C THR A 46 -12.06 0.20 3.64
N ILE A 47 -10.85 0.58 4.06
CA ILE A 47 -10.58 0.89 5.47
C ILE A 47 -11.35 2.13 5.92
N THR A 48 -11.30 3.21 5.15
CA THR A 48 -11.88 4.49 5.58
C THR A 48 -13.37 4.58 5.33
N ASP A 49 -13.85 4.19 4.14
CA ASP A 49 -15.22 4.42 3.74
C ASP A 49 -16.13 3.24 4.04
N VAL A 50 -15.66 2.01 3.88
CA VAL A 50 -16.46 0.82 4.13
C VAL A 50 -16.44 0.44 5.61
N LEU A 51 -15.26 0.35 6.20
CA LEU A 51 -15.10 -0.02 7.60
C LEU A 51 -15.19 1.16 8.56
N GLY A 52 -15.12 2.38 8.06
CA GLY A 52 -15.24 3.58 8.88
C GLY A 52 -14.07 3.83 9.83
N VAL A 53 -12.90 3.27 9.52
CA VAL A 53 -11.71 3.46 10.35
C VAL A 53 -11.00 4.77 9.94
N PRO A 54 -10.74 5.69 10.90
CA PRO A 54 -10.15 6.99 10.57
C PRO A 54 -8.63 6.89 10.37
N ALA A 55 -8.21 6.21 9.30
CA ALA A 55 -6.82 6.14 8.93
C ALA A 55 -6.35 7.48 8.35
N LYS A 56 -5.09 7.83 8.61
CA LYS A 56 -4.49 9.07 8.08
C LYS A 56 -3.73 8.75 6.82
N THR A 57 -3.98 9.54 5.77
CA THR A 57 -3.25 9.44 4.50
C THR A 57 -2.46 10.71 4.28
N LYS A 58 -1.16 10.55 4.00
CA LYS A 58 -0.27 11.64 3.64
C LYS A 58 0.26 11.43 2.24
N VAL A 59 0.28 12.50 1.44
CA VAL A 59 0.85 12.48 0.09
C VAL A 59 2.02 13.46 0.06
N ASN A 60 3.17 12.99 -0.37
CA ASN A 60 4.35 13.81 -0.63
C ASN A 60 4.65 13.74 -2.12
N GLU A 61 4.32 14.82 -2.85
CA GLU A 61 4.47 14.85 -4.30
C GLU A 61 5.94 14.86 -4.73
N GLU A 62 6.84 15.47 -3.97
CA GLU A 62 8.25 15.52 -4.30
C GLU A 62 8.89 14.13 -4.27
N GLU A 63 8.50 13.30 -3.31
CA GLU A 63 8.99 11.94 -3.18
C GLU A 63 8.13 10.92 -3.93
N ALA A 64 7.04 11.37 -4.55
CA ALA A 64 6.03 10.49 -5.14
C ALA A 64 5.62 9.41 -4.13
N ARG A 65 5.30 9.84 -2.89
CA ARG A 65 5.04 8.95 -1.77
C ARG A 65 3.64 9.14 -1.22
N ILE A 66 2.95 8.02 -1.00
CA ILE A 66 1.69 7.96 -0.26
C ILE A 66 1.92 7.10 0.97
N THR A 67 1.52 7.60 2.14
CA THR A 67 1.61 6.86 3.39
C THR A 67 0.24 6.80 4.05
N LEU A 68 -0.20 5.61 4.41
CA LEU A 68 -1.41 5.41 5.19
C LEU A 68 -1.03 4.88 6.57
N THR A 69 -1.55 5.52 7.61
CA THR A 69 -1.30 5.13 9.01
C THR A 69 -2.63 4.87 9.70
N LEU A 70 -2.74 3.71 10.34
CA LEU A 70 -3.92 3.36 11.14
C LEU A 70 -3.92 4.11 12.46
N PRO A 71 -5.10 4.36 13.07
CA PRO A 71 -5.15 4.92 14.41
C PRO A 71 -4.60 3.91 15.42
N ASN A 72 -4.13 4.41 16.59
CA ASN A 72 -3.59 3.57 17.65
C ASN A 72 -4.59 2.53 18.15
N VAL A 73 -5.86 2.92 18.24
CA VAL A 73 -6.96 2.01 18.57
C VAL A 73 -7.80 1.86 17.32
N CYS A 74 -7.87 0.66 16.79
CA CYS A 74 -8.54 0.37 15.53
C CYS A 74 -9.72 -0.56 15.79
N GLU A 75 -10.93 -0.08 15.47
CA GLU A 75 -12.11 -0.94 15.45
C GLU A 75 -12.04 -1.83 14.21
N ASP A 76 -12.72 -2.97 14.26
CA ASP A 76 -12.71 -3.96 13.18
C ASP A 76 -11.29 -4.37 12.77
N GLU A 77 -10.41 -4.54 13.74
CA GLU A 77 -9.00 -4.80 13.47
C GLU A 77 -8.80 -6.04 12.58
N ASP A 78 -9.56 -7.11 12.81
CA ASP A 78 -9.46 -8.32 12.00
C ASP A 78 -9.79 -8.03 10.52
N ALA A 79 -10.80 -7.25 10.26
CA ALA A 79 -11.17 -6.86 8.89
C ALA A 79 -10.11 -5.98 8.26
N VAL A 80 -9.60 -5.01 9.01
CA VAL A 80 -8.52 -4.12 8.52
C VAL A 80 -7.26 -4.92 8.21
N GLN A 81 -6.87 -5.85 9.08
CA GLN A 81 -5.69 -6.69 8.86
C GLN A 81 -5.90 -7.61 7.66
N ALA A 82 -7.11 -8.12 7.44
CA ALA A 82 -7.41 -8.93 6.26
C ALA A 82 -7.23 -8.12 4.97
N VAL A 83 -7.72 -6.87 4.94
CA VAL A 83 -7.56 -5.98 3.78
C VAL A 83 -6.08 -5.69 3.51
N LEU A 84 -5.33 -5.32 4.54
CA LEU A 84 -3.91 -4.99 4.38
C LEU A 84 -3.07 -6.20 4.00
N THR A 85 -3.36 -7.37 4.57
CA THR A 85 -2.67 -8.61 4.23
C THR A 85 -2.97 -9.00 2.78
N GLY A 86 -4.23 -8.89 2.36
CA GLY A 86 -4.61 -9.15 0.98
C GLY A 86 -3.91 -8.22 0.01
N MET A 87 -3.82 -6.93 0.35
CA MET A 87 -3.07 -5.96 -0.44
C MET A 87 -1.60 -6.36 -0.56
N MET A 88 -0.97 -6.71 0.56
CA MET A 88 0.44 -7.11 0.59
C MET A 88 0.68 -8.33 -0.30
N LEU A 89 -0.14 -9.37 -0.16
CA LEU A 89 0.02 -10.59 -0.96
C LEU A 89 -0.20 -10.33 -2.44
N THR A 90 -1.18 -9.50 -2.78
CA THR A 90 -1.45 -9.11 -4.17
C THR A 90 -0.25 -8.36 -4.77
N LEU A 91 0.33 -7.45 -4.02
CA LEU A 91 1.51 -6.70 -4.48
C LEU A 91 2.75 -7.60 -4.56
N CYS A 92 2.86 -8.62 -3.71
CA CYS A 92 3.91 -9.62 -3.84
C CYS A 92 3.76 -10.44 -5.12
N GLU A 93 2.53 -10.78 -5.52
CA GLU A 93 2.29 -11.44 -6.80
C GLU A 93 2.67 -10.55 -7.97
N LEU A 94 2.37 -9.27 -7.90
CA LEU A 94 2.77 -8.29 -8.91
C LEU A 94 4.29 -8.20 -9.00
N ARG A 95 4.97 -8.15 -7.85
CA ARG A 95 6.44 -8.15 -7.78
C ARG A 95 7.01 -9.39 -8.47
N ASP A 96 6.42 -10.56 -8.26
CA ASP A 96 6.90 -11.80 -8.87
C ASP A 96 6.80 -11.75 -10.39
N GLN A 97 5.83 -11.04 -10.94
CA GLN A 97 5.68 -10.83 -12.39
C GLN A 97 6.60 -9.74 -12.91
N TYR A 98 6.88 -8.70 -12.12
CA TYR A 98 7.65 -7.53 -12.54
C TYR A 98 8.75 -7.20 -11.52
N PRO A 99 9.68 -8.13 -11.27
CA PRO A 99 10.65 -7.98 -10.17
C PRO A 99 11.64 -6.82 -10.34
N GLU A 100 11.80 -6.32 -11.57
CA GLU A 100 12.69 -5.19 -11.84
C GLU A 100 12.02 -3.83 -11.61
N TYR A 101 10.71 -3.79 -11.40
CA TYR A 101 9.93 -2.56 -11.38
C TYR A 101 9.26 -2.27 -10.04
N ILE A 102 9.14 -3.25 -9.17
CA ILE A 102 8.49 -3.10 -7.87
C ILE A 102 9.20 -3.95 -6.82
N GLU A 103 9.35 -3.40 -5.63
CA GLU A 103 9.77 -4.16 -4.45
C GLU A 103 8.75 -4.01 -3.34
N VAL A 104 8.58 -5.04 -2.54
CA VAL A 104 7.65 -5.09 -1.42
C VAL A 104 8.43 -5.55 -0.20
N MET A 105 8.32 -4.82 0.90
CA MET A 105 9.06 -5.15 2.11
C MET A 105 8.22 -4.89 3.36
N GLU A 106 8.50 -5.64 4.41
CA GLU A 106 7.99 -5.39 5.74
C GLU A 106 9.03 -4.61 6.53
N VAL A 107 8.60 -3.59 7.27
CA VAL A 107 9.46 -2.70 8.04
C VAL A 107 8.95 -2.64 9.47
N GLN A 108 9.84 -2.78 10.41
CA GLN A 108 9.49 -2.67 11.84
C GLN A 108 9.76 -1.29 12.40
#